data_8d0a8b0a26936de7193d6a0855144aa7
#
_entry.id   8d0a8b0a26936de7193d6a0855144aa7
#
_cell.length_a   1.000
_cell.length_b   1.000
_cell.length_c   1.000
_cell.angle_alpha   90.00
_cell.angle_beta   90.00
_cell.angle_gamma   90.00
#
_symmetry.space_group_name_H-M   'P 1'
#
loop_
_entity.id
_entity.type
_entity.pdbx_description
1 polymer ?
#
loop_
_entity_poly.entity_id
_entity_poly.type
_entity_poly.pdbx_seq_one_letter_code
_entity_poly.pdbx_strand_id
1 'polypeptide(L)'
;MRTLYLDCGMGAAGDMLTAALLELLPQPDEFVKRLNGLGIPGVTYRLEQAEKCGITGSRVTVTVNGETEHDHDHHHAHDHEHDHDHEHAHHHHNGMHEIGHIVERLPVSDWVRRDILAVYDGIAQAESHVHGVPVTDIHFHEVGTMDAVADVTAVCLLMEELAPDQVIASPVHVGSGTVRCAHGILPVPAPATAYILRDVPIYGGGIDGELCTPTGAALLRHFVTRFGDMPVMTLRAVGYGMGHKDFPRANCLRAMLGDTAADIGDVYELACNLDDMTGEDIAFAMERLLEAGALDVYTVPIGMKKSRPGVMLCVLCREEQREEMARLLLRHTTTLGVRESRHRRYTLSRAEETVDTPWGPVARKLSQGWGVRRQKPEYEDLARIAREQDLPLDQVRQQIR
;
A
#
# COMPACT_ATOMS: atom_id res chain seq x y z
N MET A 1 13.55 -6.52 -7.11
CA MET A 1 12.78 -6.07 -5.93
C MET A 1 11.87 -7.22 -5.48
N ARG A 2 11.85 -7.49 -4.18
CA ARG A 2 10.95 -8.48 -3.59
C ARG A 2 9.54 -7.90 -3.55
N THR A 3 8.64 -8.45 -4.32
CA THR A 3 7.29 -7.92 -4.51
C THR A 3 6.27 -8.89 -3.96
N LEU A 4 5.38 -8.36 -3.13
CA LEU A 4 4.18 -9.07 -2.70
C LEU A 4 2.99 -8.56 -3.53
N TYR A 5 2.31 -9.47 -4.23
CA TYR A 5 1.06 -9.18 -4.91
C TYR A 5 -0.11 -9.84 -4.19
N LEU A 6 -1.12 -9.04 -3.88
CA LEU A 6 -2.35 -9.49 -3.22
C LEU A 6 -3.51 -9.47 -4.24
N ASP A 7 -4.07 -10.64 -4.53
CA ASP A 7 -5.26 -10.77 -5.37
C ASP A 7 -6.51 -10.73 -4.49
N CYS A 8 -7.17 -9.57 -4.50
CA CYS A 8 -8.34 -9.27 -3.71
C CYS A 8 -9.65 -9.51 -4.48
N GLY A 9 -9.66 -10.42 -5.46
CA GLY A 9 -10.84 -10.79 -6.27
C GLY A 9 -12.01 -11.39 -5.48
N MET A 10 -11.78 -11.76 -4.22
CA MET A 10 -12.78 -12.17 -3.22
C MET A 10 -12.71 -11.31 -1.95
N GLY A 11 -12.27 -10.05 -2.09
CA GLY A 11 -12.13 -9.13 -0.98
C GLY A 11 -10.89 -9.36 -0.13
N ALA A 12 -10.95 -8.90 1.11
CA ALA A 12 -9.90 -9.07 2.12
C ALA A 12 -10.48 -8.97 3.54
N ALA A 13 -10.03 -9.86 4.40
CA ALA A 13 -10.27 -9.82 5.84
C ALA A 13 -8.96 -10.12 6.58
N GLY A 14 -8.85 -9.78 7.85
CA GLY A 14 -7.62 -9.92 8.61
C GLY A 14 -7.15 -11.37 8.70
N ASP A 15 -8.07 -12.29 8.96
CA ASP A 15 -7.83 -13.74 8.99
C ASP A 15 -7.37 -14.29 7.63
N MET A 16 -7.98 -13.83 6.52
CA MET A 16 -7.60 -14.23 5.17
C MET A 16 -6.19 -13.72 4.81
N LEU A 17 -5.87 -12.47 5.16
CA LEU A 17 -4.53 -11.91 4.97
C LEU A 17 -3.49 -12.67 5.80
N THR A 18 -3.79 -12.91 7.09
CA THR A 18 -2.92 -13.67 7.98
C THR A 18 -2.64 -15.07 7.42
N ALA A 19 -3.68 -15.80 7.01
CA ALA A 19 -3.55 -17.14 6.49
C ALA A 19 -2.74 -17.19 5.18
N ALA A 20 -3.03 -16.27 4.23
CA ALA A 20 -2.32 -16.21 2.96
C ALA A 20 -0.84 -15.86 3.13
N LEU A 21 -0.50 -14.95 4.04
CA LEU A 21 0.88 -14.55 4.32
C LEU A 21 1.66 -15.63 5.06
N LEU A 22 1.01 -16.40 5.97
CA LEU A 22 1.63 -17.54 6.64
C LEU A 22 2.10 -18.61 5.66
N GLU A 23 1.32 -18.91 4.60
CA GLU A 23 1.72 -19.87 3.56
C GLU A 23 2.96 -19.46 2.77
N LEU A 24 3.33 -18.17 2.80
CA LEU A 24 4.56 -17.70 2.17
C LEU A 24 5.82 -17.99 3.00
N LEU A 25 5.66 -18.35 4.26
CA LEU A 25 6.77 -18.67 5.17
C LEU A 25 7.18 -20.14 5.06
N PRO A 26 8.47 -20.45 5.25
CA PRO A 26 8.93 -21.84 5.24
C PRO A 26 8.43 -22.67 6.44
N GLN A 27 8.05 -22.04 7.55
CA GLN A 27 7.64 -22.68 8.79
C GLN A 27 6.43 -21.96 9.42
N PRO A 28 5.23 -22.04 8.81
CA PRO A 28 4.05 -21.31 9.28
C PRO A 28 3.62 -21.70 10.70
N ASP A 29 3.73 -22.97 11.08
CA ASP A 29 3.36 -23.45 12.42
C ASP A 29 4.24 -22.85 13.54
N GLU A 30 5.52 -22.61 13.26
CA GLU A 30 6.41 -21.94 14.22
C GLU A 30 6.05 -20.47 14.40
N PHE A 31 5.66 -19.83 13.32
CA PHE A 31 5.18 -18.47 13.40
C PHE A 31 3.87 -18.36 14.20
N VAL A 32 2.94 -19.28 14.02
CA VAL A 32 1.69 -19.36 14.83
C VAL A 32 2.01 -19.57 16.31
N LYS A 33 3.01 -20.38 16.66
CA LYS A 33 3.47 -20.49 18.06
C LYS A 33 4.01 -19.15 18.59
N ARG A 34 4.73 -18.39 17.75
CA ARG A 34 5.21 -17.04 18.10
C ARG A 34 4.02 -16.09 18.33
N LEU A 35 3.00 -16.11 17.46
CA LEU A 35 1.78 -15.32 17.64
C LEU A 35 1.09 -15.64 18.97
N ASN A 36 0.93 -16.93 19.30
CA ASN A 36 0.35 -17.37 20.58
C ASN A 36 1.21 -16.99 21.80
N GLY A 37 2.50 -16.74 21.60
CA GLY A 37 3.42 -16.27 22.63
C GLY A 37 3.42 -14.75 22.87
N LEU A 38 2.68 -13.98 22.10
CA LEU A 38 2.67 -12.49 22.21
C LEU A 38 1.99 -11.99 23.50
N GLY A 39 1.09 -12.79 24.09
CA GLY A 39 0.36 -12.39 25.28
C GLY A 39 -0.78 -11.39 25.02
N ILE A 40 -1.37 -11.41 23.84
CA ILE A 40 -2.62 -10.68 23.57
C ILE A 40 -3.70 -11.28 24.46
N PRO A 41 -4.43 -10.47 25.26
CA PRO A 41 -5.36 -10.98 26.27
C PRO A 41 -6.42 -11.91 25.70
N GLY A 42 -6.47 -13.15 26.19
CA GLY A 42 -7.47 -14.16 25.82
C GLY A 42 -7.35 -14.73 24.40
N VAL A 43 -6.43 -14.24 23.58
CA VAL A 43 -6.30 -14.62 22.16
C VAL A 43 -5.53 -15.92 21.98
N THR A 44 -6.06 -16.78 21.11
CA THR A 44 -5.36 -17.97 20.59
C THR A 44 -5.57 -18.07 19.08
N TYR A 45 -4.46 -18.27 18.35
CA TYR A 45 -4.46 -18.49 16.91
C TYR A 45 -4.36 -19.99 16.61
N ARG A 46 -5.14 -20.44 15.68
CA ARG A 46 -5.11 -21.79 15.14
C ARG A 46 -5.02 -21.75 13.63
N LEU A 47 -4.00 -22.41 13.08
CA LEU A 47 -3.84 -22.63 11.65
C LEU A 47 -4.39 -24.00 11.27
N GLU A 48 -5.23 -24.06 10.26
CA GLU A 48 -5.79 -25.30 9.76
C GLU A 48 -5.88 -25.28 8.23
N GLN A 49 -5.87 -26.45 7.61
CA GLN A 49 -6.15 -26.56 6.19
C GLN A 49 -7.66 -26.40 5.91
N ALA A 50 -7.97 -25.69 4.86
CA ALA A 50 -9.34 -25.50 4.40
C ALA A 50 -9.40 -25.62 2.88
N GLU A 51 -10.57 -25.97 2.36
CA GLU A 51 -10.83 -26.11 0.93
C GLU A 51 -12.02 -25.24 0.53
N LYS A 52 -11.90 -24.50 -0.57
CA LYS A 52 -12.99 -23.74 -1.18
C LYS A 52 -12.99 -24.00 -2.70
N CYS A 53 -14.10 -24.53 -3.22
CA CYS A 53 -14.27 -24.85 -4.64
C CYS A 53 -13.12 -25.68 -5.23
N GLY A 54 -12.60 -26.66 -4.47
CA GLY A 54 -11.49 -27.53 -4.92
C GLY A 54 -10.09 -26.89 -4.81
N ILE A 55 -9.97 -25.67 -4.29
CA ILE A 55 -8.69 -25.03 -3.97
C ILE A 55 -8.41 -25.26 -2.50
N THR A 56 -7.27 -25.90 -2.21
CA THR A 56 -6.76 -26.09 -0.84
C THR A 56 -5.89 -24.92 -0.45
N GLY A 57 -6.04 -24.43 0.78
CA GLY A 57 -5.24 -23.37 1.37
C GLY A 57 -5.36 -23.38 2.89
N SER A 58 -4.84 -22.37 3.52
CA SER A 58 -4.87 -22.23 4.96
C SER A 58 -6.01 -21.33 5.43
N ARG A 59 -6.53 -21.63 6.62
CA ARG A 59 -7.42 -20.77 7.36
C ARG A 59 -6.84 -20.52 8.75
N VAL A 60 -6.88 -19.28 9.17
CA VAL A 60 -6.55 -18.89 10.54
C VAL A 60 -7.85 -18.62 11.27
N THR A 61 -8.01 -19.28 12.40
CA THR A 61 -9.11 -19.03 13.32
C THR A 61 -8.52 -18.38 14.58
N VAL A 62 -9.02 -17.20 14.91
CA VAL A 62 -8.72 -16.53 16.16
C VAL A 62 -9.84 -16.83 17.15
N THR A 63 -9.48 -17.24 18.37
CA THR A 63 -10.43 -17.41 19.47
C THR A 63 -10.08 -16.43 20.58
N VAL A 64 -11.09 -15.83 21.18
CA VAL A 64 -10.95 -14.95 22.34
C VAL A 64 -11.64 -15.62 23.52
N ASN A 65 -10.87 -15.91 24.59
CA ASN A 65 -11.33 -16.66 25.78
C ASN A 65 -11.94 -18.05 25.45
N GLY A 66 -11.50 -18.65 24.31
CA GLY A 66 -11.95 -19.96 23.86
C GLY A 66 -13.20 -19.92 22.97
N GLU A 67 -13.74 -18.75 22.69
CA GLU A 67 -14.90 -18.56 21.78
C GLU A 67 -14.43 -17.94 20.47
N THR A 68 -15.04 -18.36 19.36
CA THR A 68 -14.87 -17.69 18.05
C THR A 68 -15.94 -16.62 17.91
N GLU A 69 -15.62 -15.46 17.34
CA GLU A 69 -16.66 -14.54 16.90
C GLU A 69 -17.52 -15.24 15.84
N HIS A 70 -18.75 -15.58 16.22
CA HIS A 70 -19.72 -16.06 15.28
C HIS A 70 -20.32 -14.86 14.55
N ASP A 71 -20.21 -14.83 13.23
CA ASP A 71 -21.10 -14.03 12.39
C ASP A 71 -22.54 -14.33 12.80
N HIS A 72 -23.24 -13.36 13.35
CA HIS A 72 -24.64 -13.48 13.77
C HIS A 72 -25.59 -13.57 12.55
N ASP A 73 -25.33 -14.49 11.64
CA ASP A 73 -26.28 -14.92 10.61
C ASP A 73 -27.20 -16.03 11.14
N HIS A 74 -27.88 -15.78 12.24
CA HIS A 74 -28.96 -16.67 12.68
C HIS A 74 -30.30 -16.16 12.16
N HIS A 75 -30.79 -16.84 11.12
CA HIS A 75 -32.21 -16.92 10.83
C HIS A 75 -32.92 -17.57 12.03
N HIS A 76 -33.47 -16.76 12.93
CA HIS A 76 -34.51 -17.21 13.85
C HIS A 76 -35.84 -16.61 13.43
N ALA A 77 -36.57 -17.38 12.61
CA ALA A 77 -38.01 -17.36 12.65
C ALA A 77 -38.43 -18.25 13.83
N HIS A 78 -38.84 -17.67 14.94
CA HIS A 78 -39.85 -18.25 15.84
C HIS A 78 -40.26 -17.19 16.88
N ASP A 79 -41.55 -16.82 16.82
CA ASP A 79 -42.29 -16.22 17.92
C ASP A 79 -42.21 -17.11 19.17
N HIS A 80 -41.82 -16.56 20.30
CA HIS A 80 -42.35 -16.88 21.62
C HIS A 80 -41.89 -15.85 22.63
N GLU A 81 -42.90 -15.15 23.22
CA GLU A 81 -42.75 -14.37 24.45
C GLU A 81 -42.29 -15.26 25.61
N HIS A 82 -41.18 -14.97 26.21
CA HIS A 82 -40.88 -15.27 27.62
C HIS A 82 -39.83 -14.28 28.16
N ASP A 83 -40.26 -13.51 29.15
CA ASP A 83 -39.43 -12.75 30.09
C ASP A 83 -38.41 -13.68 30.75
N HIS A 84 -37.15 -13.44 30.52
CA HIS A 84 -36.08 -13.85 31.42
C HIS A 84 -34.95 -12.81 31.39
N ASP A 85 -34.67 -12.21 32.53
CA ASP A 85 -33.46 -11.46 32.84
C ASP A 85 -32.23 -12.29 32.50
N HIS A 86 -31.57 -11.96 31.42
CA HIS A 86 -30.21 -12.41 31.12
C HIS A 86 -29.26 -11.26 31.36
N GLU A 87 -28.38 -11.42 32.35
CA GLU A 87 -27.18 -10.63 32.52
C GLU A 87 -26.42 -10.62 31.18
N HIS A 88 -26.46 -9.46 30.53
CA HIS A 88 -25.63 -9.23 29.34
C HIS A 88 -24.18 -9.28 29.79
N ALA A 89 -23.45 -10.29 29.33
CA ALA A 89 -21.99 -10.27 29.37
C ALA A 89 -21.53 -8.98 28.68
N HIS A 90 -20.95 -8.09 29.44
CA HIS A 90 -20.39 -6.85 28.93
C HIS A 90 -19.18 -7.21 28.04
N HIS A 91 -19.39 -7.21 26.72
CA HIS A 91 -18.27 -7.13 25.79
C HIS A 91 -17.57 -5.80 26.03
N HIS A 92 -16.34 -5.85 26.52
CA HIS A 92 -15.53 -4.65 26.71
C HIS A 92 -15.16 -4.12 25.34
N HIS A 93 -15.80 -3.04 24.92
CA HIS A 93 -15.43 -2.29 23.73
C HIS A 93 -14.22 -1.42 24.04
N ASN A 94 -13.10 -1.70 23.40
CA ASN A 94 -11.85 -0.99 23.63
C ASN A 94 -11.81 0.30 22.78
N GLY A 95 -11.41 1.39 23.41
CA GLY A 95 -11.07 2.62 22.71
C GLY A 95 -9.60 2.63 22.25
N MET A 96 -9.19 3.61 21.46
CA MET A 96 -7.79 3.79 20.99
C MET A 96 -6.78 3.75 22.15
N HIS A 97 -7.12 4.26 23.32
CA HIS A 97 -6.26 4.28 24.50
C HIS A 97 -5.98 2.85 25.03
N GLU A 98 -6.98 1.99 25.07
CA GLU A 98 -6.83 0.61 25.53
C GLU A 98 -6.05 -0.23 24.54
N ILE A 99 -6.32 -0.07 23.23
CA ILE A 99 -5.53 -0.70 22.17
C ILE A 99 -4.06 -0.26 22.27
N GLY A 100 -3.80 1.04 22.46
CA GLY A 100 -2.46 1.57 22.67
C GLY A 100 -1.73 0.86 23.83
N HIS A 101 -2.39 0.71 24.98
CA HIS A 101 -1.81 0.00 26.14
C HIS A 101 -1.53 -1.48 25.89
N ILE A 102 -2.39 -2.16 25.12
CA ILE A 102 -2.14 -3.55 24.73
C ILE A 102 -0.89 -3.61 23.85
N VAL A 103 -0.85 -2.81 22.79
CA VAL A 103 0.23 -2.77 21.80
C VAL A 103 1.58 -2.41 22.42
N GLU A 104 1.62 -1.47 23.36
CA GLU A 104 2.84 -1.09 24.10
C GLU A 104 3.47 -2.27 24.88
N ARG A 105 2.67 -3.21 25.36
CA ARG A 105 3.13 -4.37 26.14
C ARG A 105 3.52 -5.56 25.29
N LEU A 106 3.19 -5.58 24.01
CA LEU A 106 3.53 -6.67 23.12
C LEU A 106 5.06 -6.76 22.93
N PRO A 107 5.64 -7.97 22.95
CA PRO A 107 7.06 -8.18 22.67
C PRO A 107 7.35 -8.15 21.16
N VAL A 108 7.09 -7.01 20.54
CA VAL A 108 7.26 -6.76 19.11
C VAL A 108 8.23 -5.60 18.88
N SER A 109 8.75 -5.48 17.67
CA SER A 109 9.63 -4.37 17.29
C SER A 109 8.90 -3.02 17.31
N ASP A 110 9.66 -1.93 17.37
CA ASP A 110 9.09 -0.58 17.27
C ASP A 110 8.47 -0.32 15.90
N TRP A 111 8.94 -1.01 14.86
CA TRP A 111 8.35 -0.95 13.52
C TRP A 111 6.94 -1.55 13.54
N VAL A 112 6.78 -2.79 14.01
CA VAL A 112 5.47 -3.47 14.14
C VAL A 112 4.52 -2.67 15.02
N ARG A 113 4.99 -2.16 16.16
CA ARG A 113 4.17 -1.36 17.08
C ARG A 113 3.61 -0.10 16.40
N ARG A 114 4.45 0.61 15.65
CA ARG A 114 4.01 1.80 14.88
C ARG A 114 2.99 1.46 13.82
N ASP A 115 3.17 0.35 13.11
CA ASP A 115 2.27 -0.04 12.03
C ASP A 115 0.90 -0.50 12.57
N ILE A 116 0.87 -1.26 13.67
CA ILE A 116 -0.39 -1.59 14.34
C ILE A 116 -1.17 -0.31 14.70
N LEU A 117 -0.50 0.63 15.36
CA LEU A 117 -1.14 1.90 15.77
C LEU A 117 -1.59 2.74 14.57
N ALA A 118 -0.82 2.75 13.47
CA ALA A 118 -1.19 3.46 12.25
C ALA A 118 -2.41 2.84 11.54
N VAL A 119 -2.52 1.52 11.52
CA VAL A 119 -3.71 0.82 11.01
C VAL A 119 -4.94 1.20 11.84
N TYR A 120 -4.81 1.18 13.18
CA TYR A 120 -5.91 1.56 14.08
C TYR A 120 -6.28 3.04 13.99
N ASP A 121 -5.32 3.93 13.77
CA ASP A 121 -5.60 5.35 13.52
C ASP A 121 -6.47 5.54 12.27
N GLY A 122 -6.16 4.80 11.19
CA GLY A 122 -6.98 4.79 9.98
C GLY A 122 -8.41 4.29 10.21
N ILE A 123 -8.58 3.25 11.02
CA ILE A 123 -9.90 2.73 11.41
C ILE A 123 -10.63 3.77 12.27
N ALA A 124 -9.96 4.35 13.27
CA ALA A 124 -10.55 5.36 14.16
C ALA A 124 -11.03 6.60 13.41
N GLN A 125 -10.27 7.05 12.41
CA GLN A 125 -10.69 8.15 11.53
C GLN A 125 -11.95 7.82 10.74
N ALA A 126 -12.05 6.57 10.24
CA ALA A 126 -13.23 6.13 9.50
C ALA A 126 -14.46 6.06 10.40
N GLU A 127 -14.35 5.45 11.57
CA GLU A 127 -15.43 5.36 12.56
C GLU A 127 -15.87 6.76 13.04
N SER A 128 -14.89 7.64 13.33
CA SER A 128 -15.14 9.05 13.68
C SER A 128 -15.99 9.76 12.61
N HIS A 129 -15.64 9.56 11.35
CA HIS A 129 -16.38 10.16 10.24
C HIS A 129 -17.80 9.59 10.12
N VAL A 130 -17.97 8.28 10.26
CA VAL A 130 -19.27 7.60 10.12
C VAL A 130 -20.21 7.97 11.27
N HIS A 131 -19.69 8.03 12.49
CA HIS A 131 -20.48 8.33 13.68
C HIS A 131 -20.62 9.82 13.98
N GLY A 132 -19.83 10.67 13.32
CA GLY A 132 -19.87 12.12 13.54
C GLY A 132 -19.38 12.55 14.92
N VAL A 133 -18.48 11.76 15.55
CA VAL A 133 -17.89 12.02 16.86
C VAL A 133 -16.38 12.18 16.75
N PRO A 134 -15.72 12.93 17.65
CA PRO A 134 -14.27 13.05 17.66
C PRO A 134 -13.57 11.68 17.79
N VAL A 135 -12.39 11.52 17.20
CA VAL A 135 -11.58 10.28 17.28
C VAL A 135 -11.31 9.87 18.74
N THR A 136 -11.16 10.85 19.64
CA THR A 136 -10.95 10.61 21.10
C THR A 136 -12.12 9.94 21.80
N ASP A 137 -13.32 10.09 21.25
CA ASP A 137 -14.59 9.65 21.86
C ASP A 137 -15.14 8.38 21.18
N ILE A 138 -14.36 7.82 20.26
CA ILE A 138 -14.72 6.57 19.56
C ILE A 138 -14.60 5.39 20.51
N HIS A 139 -15.68 4.62 20.55
CA HIS A 139 -15.69 3.26 21.06
C HIS A 139 -15.84 2.31 19.87
N PHE A 140 -14.84 1.49 19.64
CA PHE A 140 -14.89 0.51 18.56
C PHE A 140 -15.89 -0.59 18.93
N HIS A 141 -16.82 -0.89 18.05
CA HIS A 141 -17.81 -1.95 18.28
C HIS A 141 -17.30 -3.32 17.78
N GLU A 142 -16.96 -3.44 16.49
CA GLU A 142 -16.46 -4.69 15.89
C GLU A 142 -14.93 -4.72 15.79
N VAL A 143 -14.32 -3.60 15.38
CA VAL A 143 -12.86 -3.51 15.19
C VAL A 143 -12.07 -3.27 16.48
N GLY A 144 -12.73 -3.11 17.62
CA GLY A 144 -12.10 -3.01 18.95
C GLY A 144 -12.03 -4.33 19.71
N THR A 145 -12.53 -5.38 19.12
CA THR A 145 -12.51 -6.72 19.70
C THR A 145 -11.09 -7.31 19.64
N MET A 146 -10.79 -8.25 20.52
CA MET A 146 -9.44 -8.81 20.61
C MET A 146 -9.02 -9.61 19.41
N ASP A 147 -9.96 -10.14 18.64
CA ASP A 147 -9.70 -10.81 17.35
C ASP A 147 -9.21 -9.82 16.29
N ALA A 148 -9.81 -8.62 16.19
CA ALA A 148 -9.32 -7.57 15.30
C ALA A 148 -7.90 -7.10 15.69
N VAL A 149 -7.61 -6.98 17.01
CA VAL A 149 -6.25 -6.69 17.51
C VAL A 149 -5.28 -7.80 17.12
N ALA A 150 -5.73 -9.05 17.23
CA ALA A 150 -4.97 -10.21 16.85
C ALA A 150 -4.63 -10.20 15.35
N ASP A 151 -5.63 -10.00 14.50
CA ASP A 151 -5.48 -9.96 13.04
C ASP A 151 -4.52 -8.87 12.58
N VAL A 152 -4.72 -7.63 13.06
CA VAL A 152 -3.83 -6.51 12.72
C VAL A 152 -2.40 -6.80 13.17
N THR A 153 -2.22 -7.31 14.40
CA THR A 153 -0.90 -7.66 14.94
C THR A 153 -0.23 -8.75 14.12
N ALA A 154 -0.97 -9.81 13.75
CA ALA A 154 -0.44 -10.91 12.96
C ALA A 154 0.02 -10.47 11.58
N VAL A 155 -0.79 -9.66 10.87
CA VAL A 155 -0.43 -9.15 9.54
C VAL A 155 0.79 -8.23 9.63
N CYS A 156 0.87 -7.31 10.61
CA CYS A 156 2.03 -6.44 10.77
C CYS A 156 3.33 -7.24 11.03
N LEU A 157 3.27 -8.28 11.86
CA LEU A 157 4.41 -9.17 12.09
C LEU A 157 4.81 -9.97 10.85
N LEU A 158 3.83 -10.46 10.08
CA LEU A 158 4.08 -11.17 8.83
C LEU A 158 4.69 -10.26 7.76
N MET A 159 4.28 -9.00 7.71
CA MET A 159 4.87 -8.01 6.81
C MET A 159 6.32 -7.68 7.18
N GLU A 160 6.65 -7.60 8.49
CA GLU A 160 8.03 -7.48 8.97
C GLU A 160 8.87 -8.69 8.57
N GLU A 161 8.38 -9.92 8.79
CA GLU A 161 9.08 -11.16 8.48
C GLU A 161 9.31 -11.35 6.97
N LEU A 162 8.28 -11.07 6.17
CA LEU A 162 8.36 -11.16 4.72
C LEU A 162 9.19 -10.03 4.10
N ALA A 163 9.24 -8.87 4.71
CA ALA A 163 9.99 -7.69 4.29
C ALA A 163 9.94 -7.44 2.76
N PRO A 164 8.77 -7.30 2.15
CA PRO A 164 8.69 -6.98 0.72
C PRO A 164 9.16 -5.55 0.46
N ASP A 165 9.91 -5.35 -0.65
CA ASP A 165 10.31 -4.00 -1.09
C ASP A 165 9.10 -3.18 -1.57
N GLN A 166 8.05 -3.87 -2.07
CA GLN A 166 6.79 -3.26 -2.48
C GLN A 166 5.63 -4.24 -2.32
N VAL A 167 4.45 -3.69 -2.04
CA VAL A 167 3.18 -4.42 -1.99
C VAL A 167 2.24 -3.86 -3.04
N ILE A 168 1.75 -4.73 -3.91
CA ILE A 168 0.79 -4.37 -4.96
C ILE A 168 -0.48 -5.18 -4.72
N ALA A 169 -1.65 -4.58 -4.86
CA ALA A 169 -2.91 -5.32 -4.80
C ALA A 169 -3.76 -5.09 -6.06
N SER A 170 -4.55 -6.10 -6.42
CA SER A 170 -5.59 -5.94 -7.43
C SER A 170 -6.64 -4.92 -6.97
N PRO A 171 -7.52 -4.41 -7.85
CA PRO A 171 -8.74 -3.77 -7.41
C PRO A 171 -9.50 -4.66 -6.41
N VAL A 172 -10.10 -4.04 -5.38
CA VAL A 172 -10.70 -4.77 -4.25
C VAL A 172 -12.17 -5.07 -4.52
N HIS A 173 -12.55 -6.33 -4.48
CA HIS A 173 -13.95 -6.75 -4.54
C HIS A 173 -14.61 -6.56 -3.17
N VAL A 174 -15.53 -5.62 -3.07
CA VAL A 174 -16.19 -5.30 -1.78
C VAL A 174 -17.46 -6.13 -1.51
N GLY A 175 -17.98 -6.84 -2.52
CA GLY A 175 -19.25 -7.55 -2.42
C GLY A 175 -20.44 -6.70 -2.86
N SER A 176 -21.64 -7.07 -2.42
CA SER A 176 -22.89 -6.35 -2.69
C SER A 176 -23.98 -6.69 -1.66
N GLY A 177 -25.14 -6.02 -1.73
CA GLY A 177 -26.25 -6.25 -0.82
C GLY A 177 -26.08 -5.59 0.53
N THR A 178 -26.30 -6.34 1.59
CA THR A 178 -26.27 -5.83 2.97
C THR A 178 -25.51 -6.75 3.90
N VAL A 179 -24.97 -6.19 4.99
CA VAL A 179 -24.36 -6.92 6.09
C VAL A 179 -25.08 -6.58 7.40
N ARG A 180 -25.28 -7.57 8.26
CA ARG A 180 -25.79 -7.36 9.62
C ARG A 180 -24.62 -7.19 10.57
N CYS A 181 -24.63 -6.12 11.35
CA CYS A 181 -23.59 -5.80 12.32
C CYS A 181 -24.22 -5.24 13.62
N ALA A 182 -23.40 -4.85 14.59
CA ALA A 182 -23.85 -4.27 15.86
C ALA A 182 -24.79 -3.04 15.68
N HIS A 183 -24.64 -2.29 14.60
CA HIS A 183 -25.44 -1.11 14.25
C HIS A 183 -26.72 -1.44 13.46
N GLY A 184 -27.00 -2.73 13.21
CA GLY A 184 -28.14 -3.16 12.40
C GLY A 184 -27.74 -3.65 11.01
N ILE A 185 -28.61 -3.42 10.02
CA ILE A 185 -28.37 -3.84 8.63
C ILE A 185 -27.78 -2.66 7.85
N LEU A 186 -26.56 -2.83 7.39
CA LEU A 186 -25.81 -1.80 6.64
C LEU A 186 -25.64 -2.22 5.17
N PRO A 187 -25.52 -1.25 4.24
CA PRO A 187 -25.17 -1.55 2.84
C PRO A 187 -23.71 -2.04 2.73
N VAL A 188 -23.43 -2.86 1.71
CA VAL A 188 -22.07 -3.31 1.38
C VAL A 188 -21.52 -2.45 0.22
N PRO A 189 -20.28 -1.89 0.34
CA PRO A 189 -19.41 -1.96 1.51
C PRO A 189 -19.98 -1.17 2.71
N ALA A 190 -19.70 -1.65 3.93
CA ALA A 190 -20.06 -0.93 5.15
C ALA A 190 -19.49 0.50 5.15
N PRO A 191 -20.15 1.49 5.80
CA PRO A 191 -19.74 2.89 5.71
C PRO A 191 -18.26 3.14 6.10
N ALA A 192 -17.77 2.48 7.15
CA ALA A 192 -16.36 2.58 7.56
C ALA A 192 -15.43 2.01 6.49
N THR A 193 -15.73 0.83 5.94
CA THR A 193 -14.98 0.22 4.83
C THR A 193 -14.93 1.14 3.62
N ALA A 194 -16.08 1.73 3.24
CA ALA A 194 -16.15 2.67 2.12
C ALA A 194 -15.28 3.93 2.36
N TYR A 195 -15.24 4.42 3.59
CA TYR A 195 -14.40 5.56 3.95
C TYR A 195 -12.90 5.22 3.89
N ILE A 196 -12.48 4.06 4.40
CA ILE A 196 -11.09 3.60 4.39
C ILE A 196 -10.60 3.41 2.94
N LEU A 197 -11.45 2.87 2.07
CA LEU A 197 -11.11 2.57 0.68
C LEU A 197 -11.27 3.77 -0.28
N ARG A 198 -11.38 5.00 0.22
CA ARG A 198 -11.33 6.18 -0.65
C ARG A 198 -10.01 6.21 -1.43
N ASP A 199 -10.05 6.58 -2.70
CA ASP A 199 -8.92 6.59 -3.64
C ASP A 199 -8.30 5.20 -3.92
N VAL A 200 -8.96 4.12 -3.48
CA VAL A 200 -8.61 2.74 -3.81
C VAL A 200 -9.56 2.26 -4.91
N PRO A 201 -9.07 1.63 -5.99
CA PRO A 201 -9.94 1.04 -7.00
C PRO A 201 -10.72 -0.13 -6.40
N ILE A 202 -12.03 0.03 -6.31
CA ILE A 202 -12.95 -0.99 -5.79
C ILE A 202 -14.00 -1.36 -6.83
N TYR A 203 -14.56 -2.54 -6.71
CA TYR A 203 -15.72 -2.95 -7.49
C TYR A 203 -16.63 -3.85 -6.65
N GLY A 204 -17.90 -3.92 -7.04
CA GLY A 204 -18.92 -4.72 -6.36
C GLY A 204 -19.70 -5.58 -7.34
N GLY A 205 -20.68 -6.33 -6.83
CA GLY A 205 -21.61 -7.13 -7.60
C GLY A 205 -21.20 -8.60 -7.79
N GLY A 206 -22.15 -9.42 -8.21
CA GLY A 206 -21.93 -10.84 -8.48
C GLY A 206 -21.85 -11.75 -7.25
N ILE A 207 -21.67 -11.22 -6.05
CA ILE A 207 -21.69 -11.94 -4.77
C ILE A 207 -22.43 -11.10 -3.77
N ASP A 208 -23.45 -11.68 -3.14
CA ASP A 208 -24.22 -11.04 -2.09
C ASP A 208 -23.55 -11.26 -0.73
N GLY A 209 -23.29 -10.16 -0.03
CA GLY A 209 -22.58 -10.14 1.24
C GLY A 209 -21.29 -9.31 1.20
N GLU A 210 -20.73 -9.05 2.38
CA GLU A 210 -19.48 -8.35 2.58
C GLU A 210 -18.30 -9.26 2.29
N LEU A 211 -17.41 -8.82 1.40
CA LEU A 211 -16.17 -9.51 1.04
C LEU A 211 -14.92 -8.79 1.58
N CYS A 212 -15.01 -7.50 1.79
CA CYS A 212 -13.91 -6.72 2.35
C CYS A 212 -14.35 -6.13 3.69
N THR A 213 -13.76 -6.63 4.78
CA THR A 213 -14.05 -6.14 6.13
C THR A 213 -13.34 -4.81 6.41
N PRO A 214 -13.76 -4.01 7.42
CA PRO A 214 -13.06 -2.79 7.82
C PRO A 214 -11.58 -3.05 8.16
N THR A 215 -11.27 -4.14 8.88
CA THR A 215 -9.91 -4.54 9.24
C THR A 215 -9.08 -4.88 7.99
N GLY A 216 -9.64 -5.67 7.07
CA GLY A 216 -8.99 -5.99 5.80
C GLY A 216 -8.72 -4.76 4.94
N ALA A 217 -9.69 -3.85 4.86
CA ALA A 217 -9.56 -2.58 4.15
C ALA A 217 -8.44 -1.71 4.74
N ALA A 218 -8.37 -1.60 6.07
CA ALA A 218 -7.35 -0.80 6.75
C ALA A 218 -5.93 -1.37 6.54
N LEU A 219 -5.78 -2.68 6.62
CA LEU A 219 -4.52 -3.36 6.34
C LEU A 219 -4.08 -3.16 4.88
N LEU A 220 -4.99 -3.30 3.91
CA LEU A 220 -4.69 -3.01 2.52
C LEU A 220 -4.29 -1.54 2.32
N ARG A 221 -5.05 -0.60 2.89
CA ARG A 221 -4.77 0.83 2.76
C ARG A 221 -3.39 1.21 3.32
N HIS A 222 -2.97 0.54 4.40
CA HIS A 222 -1.70 0.80 5.08
C HIS A 222 -0.49 0.23 4.31
N PHE A 223 -0.56 -1.04 3.90
CA PHE A 223 0.60 -1.74 3.34
C PHE A 223 0.71 -1.67 1.82
N VAL A 224 -0.39 -1.51 1.10
CA VAL A 224 -0.35 -1.51 -0.37
C VAL A 224 0.22 -0.20 -0.90
N THR A 225 1.33 -0.30 -1.62
CA THR A 225 2.00 0.85 -2.23
C THR A 225 1.37 1.25 -3.57
N ARG A 226 0.72 0.31 -4.25
CA ARG A 226 0.04 0.52 -5.53
C ARG A 226 -1.07 -0.49 -5.75
N PHE A 227 -2.23 -0.02 -6.22
CA PHE A 227 -3.32 -0.87 -6.71
C PHE A 227 -3.27 -0.97 -8.23
N GLY A 228 -3.51 -2.17 -8.77
CA GLY A 228 -3.53 -2.41 -10.20
C GLY A 228 -3.24 -3.85 -10.58
N ASP A 229 -2.92 -4.06 -11.85
CA ASP A 229 -2.64 -5.37 -12.40
C ASP A 229 -1.38 -5.99 -11.80
N MET A 230 -1.37 -7.34 -11.78
CA MET A 230 -0.20 -8.10 -11.37
C MET A 230 1.01 -7.74 -12.26
N PRO A 231 2.14 -7.32 -11.67
CA PRO A 231 3.33 -7.01 -12.44
C PRO A 231 3.95 -8.27 -13.04
N VAL A 232 4.76 -8.10 -14.05
CA VAL A 232 5.63 -9.21 -14.53
C VAL A 232 6.65 -9.50 -13.44
N MET A 233 6.55 -10.68 -12.82
CA MET A 233 7.41 -11.10 -11.72
C MET A 233 7.80 -12.57 -11.86
N THR A 234 8.95 -12.92 -11.30
CA THR A 234 9.33 -14.33 -11.12
C THR A 234 8.77 -14.81 -9.80
N LEU A 235 7.73 -15.63 -9.87
CA LEU A 235 7.02 -16.11 -8.69
C LEU A 235 7.91 -17.05 -7.85
N ARG A 236 7.96 -16.85 -6.53
CA ARG A 236 8.74 -17.65 -5.57
C ARG A 236 7.84 -18.46 -4.65
N ALA A 237 6.75 -17.87 -4.17
CA ALA A 237 5.79 -18.54 -3.32
C ALA A 237 4.37 -18.01 -3.56
N VAL A 238 3.39 -18.86 -3.30
CA VAL A 238 1.95 -18.51 -3.35
C VAL A 238 1.30 -19.00 -2.08
N GLY A 239 0.44 -18.17 -1.47
CA GLY A 239 -0.36 -18.54 -0.33
C GLY A 239 -1.84 -18.23 -0.58
N TYR A 240 -2.70 -19.09 -0.05
CA TYR A 240 -4.17 -18.99 -0.14
C TYR A 240 -4.76 -18.88 1.25
N GLY A 241 -5.27 -17.71 1.60
CA GLY A 241 -5.99 -17.48 2.86
C GLY A 241 -7.48 -17.65 2.67
N MET A 242 -8.04 -18.70 3.25
CA MET A 242 -9.44 -19.08 3.12
C MET A 242 -10.32 -18.33 4.11
N GLY A 243 -11.36 -17.64 3.61
CA GLY A 243 -12.36 -17.01 4.44
C GLY A 243 -13.36 -18.04 5.03
N HIS A 244 -14.05 -17.64 6.08
CA HIS A 244 -15.02 -18.51 6.78
C HIS A 244 -16.29 -18.76 5.95
N LYS A 245 -16.82 -17.74 5.28
CA LYS A 245 -18.07 -17.82 4.50
C LYS A 245 -17.91 -18.66 3.23
N ASP A 246 -18.98 -19.35 2.84
CA ASP A 246 -19.05 -20.08 1.58
C ASP A 246 -19.80 -19.29 0.53
N PHE A 247 -19.23 -19.21 -0.65
CA PHE A 247 -19.80 -18.55 -1.82
C PHE A 247 -19.70 -19.46 -3.05
N PRO A 248 -20.44 -19.18 -4.14
CA PRO A 248 -20.31 -19.93 -5.41
C PRO A 248 -18.91 -19.83 -6.04
N ARG A 249 -18.08 -18.91 -5.56
CA ARG A 249 -16.65 -18.76 -5.91
C ARG A 249 -15.80 -19.08 -4.70
N ALA A 250 -14.56 -19.50 -4.94
CA ALA A 250 -13.62 -19.79 -3.87
C ALA A 250 -13.38 -18.54 -3.03
N ASN A 251 -13.90 -18.51 -1.80
CA ASN A 251 -13.67 -17.41 -0.86
C ASN A 251 -12.26 -17.49 -0.32
N CYS A 252 -11.31 -16.93 -1.07
CA CYS A 252 -9.91 -16.88 -0.67
C CYS A 252 -9.23 -15.60 -1.16
N LEU A 253 -8.32 -15.08 -0.35
CA LEU A 253 -7.33 -14.11 -0.75
C LEU A 253 -6.07 -14.85 -1.19
N ARG A 254 -5.48 -14.44 -2.29
CA ARG A 254 -4.26 -15.05 -2.80
C ARG A 254 -3.09 -14.08 -2.67
N ALA A 255 -2.05 -14.48 -1.92
CA ALA A 255 -0.80 -13.75 -1.79
C ALA A 255 0.28 -14.39 -2.63
N MET A 256 0.96 -13.62 -3.45
CA MET A 256 2.02 -14.07 -4.35
C MET A 256 3.29 -13.30 -4.07
N LEU A 257 4.33 -13.98 -3.60
CA LEU A 257 5.64 -13.41 -3.34
C LEU A 257 6.60 -13.77 -4.48
N GLY A 258 7.31 -12.80 -5.00
CA GLY A 258 8.25 -13.03 -6.08
C GLY A 258 9.19 -11.86 -6.31
N ASP A 259 10.00 -11.98 -7.35
CA ASP A 259 10.95 -10.96 -7.74
C ASP A 259 10.45 -10.22 -8.98
N THR A 260 10.18 -8.94 -8.87
CA THR A 260 10.07 -8.05 -10.03
C THR A 260 11.47 -7.60 -10.44
N ALA A 261 11.67 -7.36 -11.73
CA ALA A 261 12.85 -6.60 -12.14
C ALA A 261 12.90 -5.29 -11.33
N ALA A 262 14.09 -4.93 -10.85
CA ALA A 262 14.26 -3.63 -10.16
C ALA A 262 13.63 -2.56 -11.04
N ASP A 263 12.80 -1.74 -10.44
CA ASP A 263 11.83 -0.85 -11.06
C ASP A 263 12.23 -0.42 -12.49
N ILE A 264 11.75 -1.19 -13.47
CA ILE A 264 11.71 -0.74 -14.84
C ILE A 264 10.48 0.17 -14.86
N GLY A 265 10.60 1.30 -14.15
CA GLY A 265 9.51 2.26 -14.08
C GLY A 265 9.15 2.66 -15.49
N ASP A 266 7.97 2.24 -15.93
CA ASP A 266 7.44 2.80 -17.16
C ASP A 266 7.42 4.31 -16.99
N VAL A 267 8.02 5.00 -17.92
CA VAL A 267 7.91 6.44 -18.01
C VAL A 267 7.03 6.78 -19.20
N TYR A 268 6.27 7.82 -19.05
CA TYR A 268 5.45 8.35 -20.11
C TYR A 268 6.12 9.60 -20.68
N GLU A 269 6.23 9.64 -21.98
CA GLU A 269 6.64 10.83 -22.72
C GLU A 269 5.42 11.51 -23.26
N LEU A 270 5.21 12.76 -22.86
CA LEU A 270 4.21 13.65 -23.43
C LEU A 270 4.92 14.63 -24.35
N ALA A 271 4.48 14.75 -25.59
CA ALA A 271 5.11 15.59 -26.60
C ALA A 271 4.12 16.47 -27.35
N CYS A 272 4.50 17.71 -27.60
CA CYS A 272 3.77 18.63 -28.47
C CYS A 272 4.72 19.39 -29.40
N ASN A 273 4.20 19.85 -30.54
CA ASN A 273 4.97 20.60 -31.51
C ASN A 273 4.52 22.06 -31.49
N LEU A 274 5.49 22.99 -31.48
CA LEU A 274 5.30 24.42 -31.32
C LEU A 274 6.03 25.16 -32.49
N ASP A 275 5.33 26.00 -33.21
CA ASP A 275 5.91 26.85 -34.29
C ASP A 275 5.58 28.33 -34.13
N ASP A 276 4.97 28.71 -33.01
CA ASP A 276 4.43 30.05 -32.73
C ASP A 276 4.71 30.56 -31.31
N MET A 277 5.67 29.94 -30.60
CA MET A 277 6.13 30.38 -29.26
C MET A 277 7.55 30.90 -29.29
N THR A 278 7.84 31.87 -28.42
CA THR A 278 9.20 32.34 -28.19
C THR A 278 10.00 31.36 -27.33
N GLY A 279 11.33 31.43 -27.42
CA GLY A 279 12.21 30.61 -26.54
C GLY A 279 11.99 30.88 -25.06
N GLU A 280 11.66 32.12 -24.68
CA GLU A 280 11.38 32.51 -23.30
C GLU A 280 10.08 31.89 -22.79
N ASP A 281 9.03 31.86 -23.59
CA ASP A 281 7.75 31.23 -23.25
C ASP A 281 7.91 29.72 -23.10
N ILE A 282 8.69 29.08 -23.97
CA ILE A 282 9.00 27.65 -23.89
C ILE A 282 9.80 27.37 -22.61
N ALA A 283 10.81 28.20 -22.30
CA ALA A 283 11.60 28.04 -21.08
C ALA A 283 10.72 28.14 -19.82
N PHE A 284 9.80 29.09 -19.77
CA PHE A 284 8.85 29.22 -18.68
C PHE A 284 7.94 27.98 -18.55
N ALA A 285 7.44 27.46 -19.66
CA ALA A 285 6.65 26.23 -19.64
C ALA A 285 7.46 25.04 -19.10
N MET A 286 8.73 24.91 -19.50
CA MET A 286 9.65 23.87 -18.99
C MET A 286 9.87 23.99 -17.48
N GLU A 287 10.08 25.19 -16.95
CA GLU A 287 10.21 25.42 -15.51
C GLU A 287 8.95 24.95 -14.75
N ARG A 288 7.77 25.35 -15.23
CA ARG A 288 6.50 24.93 -14.60
C ARG A 288 6.30 23.42 -14.59
N LEU A 289 6.71 22.71 -15.63
CA LEU A 289 6.64 21.26 -15.72
C LEU A 289 7.62 20.57 -14.73
N LEU A 290 8.84 21.09 -14.62
CA LEU A 290 9.83 20.59 -13.66
C LEU A 290 9.40 20.83 -12.21
N GLU A 291 8.85 22.01 -11.90
CA GLU A 291 8.31 22.34 -10.56
C GLU A 291 7.14 21.42 -10.19
N ALA A 292 6.34 20.98 -11.15
CA ALA A 292 5.25 20.02 -10.95
C ALA A 292 5.74 18.56 -10.83
N GLY A 293 7.06 18.32 -10.86
CA GLY A 293 7.65 17.02 -10.61
C GLY A 293 7.88 16.16 -11.86
N ALA A 294 7.92 16.75 -13.04
CA ALA A 294 8.37 16.03 -14.25
C ALA A 294 9.75 15.40 -14.01
N LEU A 295 9.94 14.19 -14.52
CA LEU A 295 11.23 13.48 -14.42
C LEU A 295 12.31 14.12 -15.28
N ASP A 296 11.91 14.65 -16.42
CA ASP A 296 12.77 15.40 -17.35
C ASP A 296 11.91 16.24 -18.30
N VAL A 297 12.43 17.35 -18.76
CA VAL A 297 11.80 18.20 -19.78
C VAL A 297 12.86 18.65 -20.75
N TYR A 298 12.64 18.42 -22.03
CA TYR A 298 13.60 18.76 -23.07
C TYR A 298 12.94 19.17 -24.38
N THR A 299 13.71 19.82 -25.23
CA THR A 299 13.24 20.27 -26.53
C THR A 299 14.04 19.64 -27.67
N VAL A 300 13.36 19.38 -28.78
CA VAL A 300 13.96 18.90 -30.02
C VAL A 300 13.61 19.85 -31.14
N PRO A 301 14.58 20.41 -31.88
CA PRO A 301 14.30 21.20 -33.10
C PRO A 301 13.65 20.34 -34.17
N ILE A 302 12.56 20.81 -34.76
CA ILE A 302 11.84 20.10 -35.80
C ILE A 302 11.50 21.01 -36.99
N GLY A 303 11.32 20.43 -38.17
CA GLY A 303 10.70 21.07 -39.31
C GLY A 303 9.20 20.74 -39.34
N MET A 304 8.37 21.77 -39.49
CA MET A 304 6.91 21.62 -39.57
C MET A 304 6.38 21.89 -40.97
N LYS A 305 5.08 21.63 -41.18
CA LYS A 305 4.40 21.91 -42.45
C LYS A 305 4.65 23.35 -42.94
N LYS A 306 4.66 23.56 -44.24
CA LYS A 306 4.98 24.85 -44.87
C LYS A 306 6.41 25.35 -44.60
N SER A 307 7.35 24.38 -44.37
CA SER A 307 8.76 24.65 -44.11
C SER A 307 9.02 25.60 -42.92
N ARG A 308 8.14 25.57 -41.89
CA ARG A 308 8.34 26.36 -40.69
C ARG A 308 9.32 25.65 -39.73
N PRO A 309 10.28 26.37 -39.18
CA PRO A 309 11.02 25.85 -38.03
C PRO A 309 10.09 25.76 -36.84
N GLY A 310 10.25 24.71 -36.02
CA GLY A 310 9.49 24.52 -34.80
C GLY A 310 10.31 23.79 -33.75
N VAL A 311 9.71 23.64 -32.59
CA VAL A 311 10.27 22.94 -31.44
C VAL A 311 9.28 21.86 -30.99
N MET A 312 9.73 20.66 -30.83
CA MET A 312 9.00 19.64 -30.10
C MET A 312 9.38 19.72 -28.62
N LEU A 313 8.43 20.05 -27.77
CA LEU A 313 8.59 20.03 -26.31
C LEU A 313 8.18 18.66 -25.81
N CYS A 314 9.09 17.99 -25.09
CA CYS A 314 8.91 16.65 -24.53
C CYS A 314 9.01 16.69 -23.01
N VAL A 315 8.12 15.96 -22.36
CA VAL A 315 8.08 15.82 -20.89
C VAL A 315 8.08 14.34 -20.52
N LEU A 316 9.01 13.92 -19.70
CA LEU A 316 9.01 12.59 -19.11
C LEU A 316 8.37 12.65 -17.71
N CYS A 317 7.39 11.80 -17.44
CA CYS A 317 6.68 11.74 -16.17
C CYS A 317 6.35 10.31 -15.77
N ARG A 318 5.94 10.12 -14.50
CA ARG A 318 5.37 8.88 -14.03
C ARG A 318 3.92 8.74 -14.49
N GLU A 319 3.39 7.52 -14.41
CA GLU A 319 2.02 7.19 -14.81
C GLU A 319 0.98 8.07 -14.11
N GLU A 320 1.10 8.25 -12.82
CA GLU A 320 0.18 9.03 -12.00
C GLU A 320 0.19 10.55 -12.29
N GLN A 321 1.24 11.05 -12.95
CA GLN A 321 1.42 12.46 -13.27
C GLN A 321 0.95 12.85 -14.69
N ARG A 322 0.58 11.86 -15.52
CA ARG A 322 0.30 12.07 -16.96
C ARG A 322 -0.73 13.17 -17.24
N GLU A 323 -1.86 13.09 -16.55
CA GLU A 323 -2.97 14.05 -16.77
C GLU A 323 -2.59 15.46 -16.33
N GLU A 324 -1.84 15.59 -15.24
CA GLU A 324 -1.38 16.89 -14.78
C GLU A 324 -0.36 17.50 -15.73
N MET A 325 0.62 16.71 -16.19
CA MET A 325 1.59 17.17 -17.19
C MET A 325 0.93 17.56 -18.51
N ALA A 326 -0.05 16.79 -18.98
CA ALA A 326 -0.83 17.14 -20.16
C ALA A 326 -1.60 18.46 -19.97
N ARG A 327 -2.21 18.68 -18.81
CA ARG A 327 -2.90 19.93 -18.46
C ARG A 327 -1.95 21.11 -18.43
N LEU A 328 -0.76 20.96 -17.86
CA LEU A 328 0.25 22.02 -17.83
C LEU A 328 0.77 22.35 -19.23
N LEU A 329 1.03 21.35 -20.07
CA LEU A 329 1.39 21.56 -21.48
C LEU A 329 0.32 22.37 -22.22
N LEU A 330 -0.96 21.97 -22.11
CA LEU A 330 -2.07 22.69 -22.75
C LEU A 330 -2.27 24.09 -22.19
N ARG A 331 -1.94 24.34 -20.93
CA ARG A 331 -2.11 25.64 -20.27
C ARG A 331 -0.98 26.62 -20.59
N HIS A 332 0.26 26.14 -20.68
CA HIS A 332 1.46 26.98 -20.78
C HIS A 332 2.09 26.99 -22.16
N THR A 333 1.46 26.32 -23.13
CA THR A 333 1.88 26.39 -24.55
C THR A 333 0.72 26.69 -25.48
N THR A 334 1.01 26.97 -26.73
CA THR A 334 0.00 27.21 -27.79
C THR A 334 -0.50 25.90 -28.40
N THR A 335 -0.03 24.73 -27.94
CA THR A 335 -0.44 23.44 -28.51
C THR A 335 -1.94 23.18 -28.35
N LEU A 336 -2.55 22.60 -29.38
CA LEU A 336 -3.94 22.14 -29.36
C LEU A 336 -4.07 20.66 -28.97
N GLY A 337 -2.94 19.94 -28.82
CA GLY A 337 -2.96 18.54 -28.49
C GLY A 337 -1.59 18.02 -28.11
N VAL A 338 -1.60 17.04 -27.22
CA VAL A 338 -0.43 16.37 -26.67
C VAL A 338 -0.46 14.90 -27.08
N ARG A 339 0.67 14.39 -27.56
CA ARG A 339 0.85 12.95 -27.83
C ARG A 339 1.42 12.29 -26.59
N GLU A 340 1.00 11.07 -26.31
CA GLU A 340 1.51 10.25 -25.22
C GLU A 340 2.16 9.00 -25.78
N SER A 341 3.30 8.62 -25.21
CA SER A 341 4.01 7.38 -25.50
C SER A 341 4.52 6.77 -24.19
N ARG A 342 4.34 5.45 -24.04
CA ARG A 342 4.86 4.70 -22.89
C ARG A 342 6.23 4.13 -23.24
N HIS A 343 7.23 4.38 -22.38
CA HIS A 343 8.60 3.90 -22.56
C HIS A 343 9.03 3.02 -21.39
N ARG A 344 9.67 1.91 -21.69
CA ARG A 344 10.42 1.13 -20.70
C ARG A 344 11.71 1.83 -20.35
N ARG A 345 11.99 1.97 -19.07
CA ARG A 345 13.18 2.63 -18.57
C ARG A 345 14.06 1.66 -17.78
N TYR A 346 15.28 1.43 -18.24
CA TYR A 346 16.28 0.61 -17.54
C TYR A 346 17.12 1.55 -16.65
N THR A 347 17.05 1.39 -15.33
CA THR A 347 17.74 2.26 -14.38
C THR A 347 18.68 1.47 -13.48
N LEU A 348 19.69 2.15 -12.94
CA LEU A 348 20.45 1.68 -11.80
C LEU A 348 19.71 2.09 -10.52
N SER A 349 19.74 1.25 -9.48
CA SER A 349 19.31 1.65 -8.14
C SER A 349 20.18 2.80 -7.67
N ARG A 350 19.61 3.74 -6.89
CA ARG A 350 20.31 4.91 -6.37
C ARG A 350 20.23 4.89 -4.85
N ALA A 351 21.36 5.18 -4.22
CA ALA A 351 21.46 5.41 -2.79
C ALA A 351 22.36 6.62 -2.56
N GLU A 352 22.17 7.30 -1.44
CA GLU A 352 23.05 8.37 -1.00
C GLU A 352 23.79 7.89 0.25
N GLU A 353 25.08 8.17 0.30
CA GLU A 353 25.92 7.95 1.48
C GLU A 353 26.71 9.22 1.76
N THR A 354 27.04 9.44 3.03
CA THR A 354 27.96 10.51 3.42
C THR A 354 29.33 9.91 3.69
N VAL A 355 30.35 10.49 3.12
CA VAL A 355 31.75 10.09 3.31
C VAL A 355 32.46 11.20 4.06
N ASP A 356 33.14 10.85 5.15
CA ASP A 356 33.97 11.76 5.88
C ASP A 356 35.28 12.02 5.12
N THR A 357 35.61 13.28 4.91
CA THR A 357 36.86 13.72 4.27
C THR A 357 37.64 14.66 5.19
N PRO A 358 38.92 14.89 4.94
CA PRO A 358 39.69 15.88 5.69
C PRO A 358 39.09 17.30 5.69
N TRP A 359 38.16 17.56 4.76
CA TRP A 359 37.46 18.85 4.61
C TRP A 359 36.00 18.80 5.04
N GLY A 360 35.65 17.80 5.84
CA GLY A 360 34.28 17.57 6.31
C GLY A 360 33.50 16.55 5.49
N PRO A 361 32.23 16.32 5.85
CA PRO A 361 31.39 15.33 5.21
C PRO A 361 31.05 15.74 3.77
N VAL A 362 31.06 14.76 2.87
CA VAL A 362 30.67 14.90 1.45
C VAL A 362 29.60 13.87 1.11
N ALA A 363 28.48 14.32 0.59
CA ALA A 363 27.44 13.45 0.06
C ALA A 363 27.91 12.81 -1.25
N ARG A 364 27.66 11.50 -1.37
CA ARG A 364 28.03 10.70 -2.53
C ARG A 364 26.85 9.88 -3.02
N LYS A 365 26.50 10.02 -4.30
CA LYS A 365 25.52 9.18 -4.95
C LYS A 365 26.13 7.86 -5.37
N LEU A 366 25.53 6.78 -4.90
CA LEU A 366 25.81 5.41 -5.34
C LEU A 366 24.78 5.01 -6.37
N SER A 367 25.23 4.38 -7.45
CA SER A 367 24.33 3.79 -8.44
C SER A 367 24.81 2.38 -8.76
N GLN A 368 23.92 1.39 -8.61
CA GLN A 368 24.26 -0.01 -8.87
C GLN A 368 23.11 -0.77 -9.55
N GLY A 369 23.47 -1.76 -10.34
CA GLY A 369 22.53 -2.62 -11.06
C GLY A 369 23.16 -3.11 -12.36
N TRP A 370 22.60 -4.14 -12.95
CA TRP A 370 23.04 -4.68 -14.25
C TRP A 370 24.53 -5.03 -14.33
N GLY A 371 25.14 -5.42 -13.20
CA GLY A 371 26.58 -5.65 -13.11
C GLY A 371 27.45 -4.37 -13.07
N VAL A 372 26.84 -3.19 -12.98
CA VAL A 372 27.52 -1.89 -12.94
C VAL A 372 27.41 -1.29 -11.56
N ARG A 373 28.51 -0.73 -11.05
CA ARG A 373 28.54 0.11 -9.85
C ARG A 373 29.22 1.44 -10.17
N ARG A 374 28.59 2.55 -9.82
CA ARG A 374 29.10 3.91 -10.01
C ARG A 374 28.99 4.69 -8.71
N GLN A 375 29.94 5.57 -8.48
CA GLN A 375 29.96 6.48 -7.33
C GLN A 375 30.28 7.88 -7.85
N LYS A 376 29.54 8.88 -7.35
CA LYS A 376 29.76 10.28 -7.75
C LYS A 376 29.53 11.19 -6.53
N PRO A 377 30.55 11.92 -6.08
CA PRO A 377 30.37 12.98 -5.07
C PRO A 377 29.40 14.06 -5.57
N GLU A 378 28.64 14.65 -4.65
CA GLU A 378 27.75 15.76 -4.97
C GLU A 378 28.54 17.01 -5.36
N TYR A 379 28.07 17.67 -6.41
CA TYR A 379 28.76 18.85 -6.96
C TYR A 379 28.84 20.00 -5.95
N GLU A 380 27.74 20.23 -5.21
CA GLU A 380 27.69 21.35 -4.25
C GLU A 380 28.73 21.20 -3.13
N ASP A 381 28.97 19.99 -2.64
CA ASP A 381 30.00 19.71 -1.65
C ASP A 381 31.40 19.90 -2.23
N LEU A 382 31.61 19.38 -3.45
CA LEU A 382 32.89 19.61 -4.14
C LEU A 382 33.17 21.10 -4.39
N ALA A 383 32.13 21.84 -4.80
CA ALA A 383 32.23 23.27 -5.06
C ALA A 383 32.46 24.09 -3.77
N ARG A 384 31.85 23.69 -2.67
CA ARG A 384 32.09 24.27 -1.34
C ARG A 384 33.55 24.09 -0.93
N ILE A 385 34.03 22.84 -0.96
CA ILE A 385 35.43 22.53 -0.61
C ILE A 385 36.43 23.27 -1.52
N ALA A 386 36.17 23.29 -2.83
CA ALA A 386 37.02 23.99 -3.79
C ALA A 386 37.17 25.49 -3.46
N ARG A 387 36.08 26.16 -3.07
CA ARG A 387 36.07 27.54 -2.64
C ARG A 387 36.78 27.75 -1.30
N GLU A 388 36.52 26.89 -0.32
CA GLU A 388 37.08 26.98 1.03
C GLU A 388 38.60 26.73 1.06
N GLN A 389 39.11 25.86 0.19
CA GLN A 389 40.51 25.45 0.13
C GLN A 389 41.30 26.14 -0.98
N ASP A 390 40.63 26.99 -1.78
CA ASP A 390 41.24 27.65 -2.97
C ASP A 390 41.89 26.64 -3.93
N LEU A 391 41.18 25.49 -4.15
CA LEU A 391 41.66 24.41 -5.02
C LEU A 391 40.82 24.31 -6.29
N PRO A 392 41.40 23.88 -7.42
CA PRO A 392 40.66 23.52 -8.59
C PRO A 392 39.69 22.36 -8.32
N LEU A 393 38.47 22.41 -8.86
CA LEU A 393 37.39 21.44 -8.61
C LEU A 393 37.78 20.00 -8.98
N ASP A 394 38.63 19.82 -10.00
CA ASP A 394 39.12 18.51 -10.44
C ASP A 394 40.11 17.91 -9.42
N GLN A 395 40.93 18.71 -8.76
CA GLN A 395 41.81 18.26 -7.69
C GLN A 395 41.00 17.79 -6.47
N VAL A 396 39.98 18.53 -6.06
CA VAL A 396 39.09 18.12 -4.99
C VAL A 396 38.41 16.78 -5.35
N ARG A 397 37.94 16.65 -6.59
CA ARG A 397 37.29 15.42 -7.06
C ARG A 397 38.21 14.21 -7.07
N GLN A 398 39.49 14.38 -7.37
CA GLN A 398 40.48 13.30 -7.35
C GLN A 398 40.80 12.81 -5.93
N GLN A 399 40.73 13.68 -4.95
CA GLN A 399 41.07 13.37 -3.56
C GLN A 399 39.87 12.75 -2.77
N ILE A 400 38.64 12.87 -3.29
CA ILE A 400 37.42 12.32 -2.68
C ILE A 400 36.99 11.00 -3.38
N ARG A 401 37.75 10.49 -4.32
CA ARG A 401 37.47 9.25 -5.02
C ARG A 401 37.52 7.99 -4.14
#